data_5bcbed96cd651e7aac8e8d7b2564c345
#
_entry.id   5bcbed96cd651e7aac8e8d7b2564c345
#
_cell.length_a   1.000
_cell.length_b   1.000
_cell.length_c   1.000
_cell.angle_alpha   90.00
_cell.angle_beta   90.00
_cell.angle_gamma   90.00
#
_symmetry.space_group_name_H-M   'P 1'
#
loop_
_entity.id
_entity.type
_entity.pdbx_description
1 polymer ?
#
loop_
_entity_poly.entity_id
_entity_poly.type
_entity_poly.pdbx_seq_one_letter_code
_entity_poly.pdbx_strand_id
1 'polypeptide(L)'
;MKIKIYLLVGFFLLSFNYCSVHRQLDNSNNGDKIAERMSYLKEISVSLQQKWPNNRTINIVCHGHSVPAGYFETPSVNTFEAYPHLLHQILKTHFPFAVINVFVTAIGGETSESGARRFDRDVLSIKPDVITIDYALNDRGIGLARAKKAWTTMIAAAKKRGSKVILMTPTADKRADFENPNDPLNLHAEQIRQLAKKYQVGLVDSYACFGNYVKNGGHLDDLMSQVNHPNRRGHELIAQELWLWFK
;
A
#
# COMPACT_ATOMS: atom_id res chain seq x y z
N MET A 1 -19.69 54.48 7.61
CA MET A 1 -18.33 53.97 7.92
C MET A 1 -18.45 52.45 8.03
N LYS A 2 -18.13 51.70 6.94
CA LYS A 2 -18.26 50.21 6.87
C LYS A 2 -16.87 49.64 7.12
N ILE A 3 -16.66 48.98 8.24
CA ILE A 3 -15.43 48.28 8.58
C ILE A 3 -15.46 46.91 7.87
N LYS A 4 -14.54 46.72 6.94
CA LYS A 4 -14.28 45.39 6.33
C LYS A 4 -13.30 44.63 7.21
N ILE A 5 -13.78 43.55 7.84
CA ILE A 5 -12.94 42.60 8.57
C ILE A 5 -12.40 41.63 7.55
N TYR A 6 -11.09 41.65 7.30
CA TYR A 6 -10.39 40.62 6.53
C TYR A 6 -10.04 39.46 7.47
N LEU A 7 -10.71 38.32 7.26
CA LEU A 7 -10.34 37.07 7.93
C LEU A 7 -9.11 36.50 7.20
N LEU A 8 -7.95 36.61 7.85
CA LEU A 8 -6.72 35.95 7.37
C LEU A 8 -6.82 34.46 7.71
N VAL A 9 -7.18 33.63 6.74
CA VAL A 9 -7.10 32.17 6.87
C VAL A 9 -5.63 31.80 6.65
N GLY A 10 -4.91 31.59 7.75
CA GLY A 10 -3.56 31.06 7.71
C GLY A 10 -3.56 29.61 7.23
N PHE A 11 -3.14 29.39 6.00
CA PHE A 11 -2.82 28.07 5.48
C PHE A 11 -1.53 27.59 6.15
N PHE A 12 -1.65 26.77 7.16
CA PHE A 12 -0.53 26.00 7.71
C PHE A 12 -0.19 24.89 6.71
N LEU A 13 0.73 25.17 5.79
CA LEU A 13 1.38 24.18 4.96
C LEU A 13 2.28 23.33 5.86
N LEU A 14 1.72 22.25 6.39
CA LEU A 14 2.53 21.15 6.92
C LEU A 14 3.25 20.52 5.73
N SER A 15 4.50 20.89 5.54
CA SER A 15 5.41 20.23 4.62
C SER A 15 5.68 18.81 5.14
N PHE A 16 4.86 17.85 4.69
CA PHE A 16 5.19 16.44 4.85
C PHE A 16 6.41 16.16 3.97
N ASN A 17 7.55 15.94 4.60
CA ASN A 17 8.69 15.34 3.92
C ASN A 17 8.29 13.95 3.46
N TYR A 18 8.01 13.81 2.16
CA TYR A 18 7.71 12.54 1.53
C TYR A 18 8.89 11.59 1.73
N CYS A 19 8.57 10.34 2.05
CA CYS A 19 9.54 9.25 2.13
C CYS A 19 10.01 8.89 0.71
N SER A 20 10.72 9.81 0.04
CA SER A 20 11.35 9.50 -1.25
C SER A 20 12.64 8.74 -1.00
N VAL A 21 12.56 7.42 -1.14
CA VAL A 21 13.74 6.56 -1.22
C VAL A 21 14.40 6.81 -2.58
N HIS A 22 15.24 7.87 -2.67
CA HIS A 22 16.18 8.00 -3.78
C HIS A 22 17.29 6.94 -3.60
N ARG A 23 17.06 5.74 -4.12
CA ARG A 23 18.13 4.79 -4.38
C ARG A 23 18.89 5.22 -5.64
N GLN A 24 20.20 5.40 -5.52
CA GLN A 24 21.11 5.48 -6.65
C GLN A 24 20.84 4.36 -7.65
N LEU A 25 20.80 4.73 -8.93
CA LEU A 25 20.63 3.81 -10.06
C LEU A 25 21.87 2.92 -10.17
N ASP A 26 21.77 1.72 -9.65
CA ASP A 26 22.72 0.65 -9.96
C ASP A 26 22.42 0.12 -11.37
N ASN A 27 23.35 0.32 -12.28
CA ASN A 27 23.33 -0.17 -13.65
C ASN A 27 23.71 -1.66 -13.70
N SER A 28 22.84 -2.53 -13.21
CA SER A 28 23.02 -3.98 -13.36
C SER A 28 21.76 -4.65 -13.89
N ASN A 29 21.94 -5.32 -15.00
CA ASN A 29 21.07 -6.30 -15.68
C ASN A 29 19.54 -6.05 -15.63
N ASN A 30 18.94 -6.00 -16.81
CA ASN A 30 17.53 -5.71 -17.13
C ASN A 30 16.50 -6.71 -16.52
N GLY A 31 16.91 -7.60 -15.60
CA GLY A 31 16.09 -8.68 -15.05
C GLY A 31 15.56 -8.47 -13.62
N ASP A 32 16.20 -7.66 -12.78
CA ASP A 32 15.93 -7.62 -11.34
C ASP A 32 15.61 -6.21 -10.81
N LYS A 33 14.72 -5.49 -11.48
CA LYS A 33 14.28 -4.16 -11.03
C LYS A 33 12.81 -4.18 -10.63
N ILE A 34 12.48 -3.47 -9.52
CA ILE A 34 11.09 -3.13 -9.20
C ILE A 34 10.51 -2.36 -10.40
N ALA A 35 9.22 -2.53 -10.68
CA ALA A 35 8.54 -1.78 -11.73
C ALA A 35 8.79 -0.27 -11.57
N GLU A 36 8.97 0.41 -12.67
CA GLU A 36 9.18 1.85 -12.65
C GLU A 36 7.87 2.57 -12.33
N ARG A 37 7.87 3.36 -11.27
CA ARG A 37 6.67 4.01 -10.73
C ARG A 37 5.96 4.89 -11.77
N MET A 38 6.70 5.66 -12.58
CA MET A 38 6.14 6.60 -13.54
C MET A 38 5.48 5.95 -14.76
N SER A 39 5.82 4.69 -15.04
CA SER A 39 5.33 4.00 -16.26
C SER A 39 4.44 2.80 -15.96
N TYR A 40 4.56 2.20 -14.78
CA TYR A 40 3.91 0.92 -14.46
C TYR A 40 2.38 0.96 -14.53
N LEU A 41 1.75 2.03 -14.02
CA LEU A 41 0.31 2.23 -14.07
C LEU A 41 -0.13 3.26 -15.12
N LYS A 42 0.75 3.66 -16.05
CA LYS A 42 0.48 4.73 -17.02
C LYS A 42 -0.85 4.55 -17.76
N GLU A 43 -1.16 3.36 -18.25
CA GLU A 43 -2.42 3.09 -18.95
C GLU A 43 -3.65 3.28 -18.06
N ILE A 44 -3.53 2.92 -16.77
CA ILE A 44 -4.58 3.12 -15.78
C ILE A 44 -4.72 4.60 -15.46
N SER A 45 -3.60 5.31 -15.25
CA SER A 45 -3.61 6.76 -14.99
C SER A 45 -4.24 7.54 -16.15
N VAL A 46 -3.96 7.15 -17.40
CA VAL A 46 -4.62 7.72 -18.59
C VAL A 46 -6.12 7.42 -18.58
N SER A 47 -6.52 6.20 -18.24
CA SER A 47 -7.95 5.82 -18.14
C SER A 47 -8.68 6.60 -17.04
N LEU A 48 -8.02 6.88 -15.91
CA LEU A 48 -8.58 7.67 -14.82
C LEU A 48 -8.86 9.14 -15.20
N GLN A 49 -8.17 9.68 -16.20
CA GLN A 49 -8.36 11.04 -16.72
C GLN A 49 -9.53 11.16 -17.70
N GLN A 50 -10.03 10.04 -18.21
CA GLN A 50 -11.11 10.05 -19.20
C GLN A 50 -12.43 10.48 -18.58
N LYS A 51 -13.22 11.22 -19.38
CA LYS A 51 -14.58 11.66 -19.05
C LYS A 51 -15.61 10.83 -19.80
N TRP A 52 -16.81 10.75 -19.26
CA TRP A 52 -17.93 10.16 -19.98
C TRP A 52 -18.11 10.81 -21.36
N PRO A 53 -18.39 10.07 -22.44
CA PRO A 53 -18.66 8.64 -22.50
C PRO A 53 -17.42 7.74 -22.67
N ASN A 54 -16.19 8.29 -22.66
CA ASN A 54 -14.97 7.55 -22.94
C ASN A 54 -14.30 6.94 -21.68
N ASN A 55 -14.84 7.23 -20.49
CA ASN A 55 -14.34 6.63 -19.26
C ASN A 55 -14.85 5.20 -19.09
N ARG A 56 -14.09 4.40 -18.35
CA ARG A 56 -14.49 3.07 -17.89
C ARG A 56 -14.33 2.96 -16.39
N THR A 57 -14.92 1.94 -15.82
CA THR A 57 -14.70 1.61 -14.41
C THR A 57 -13.29 1.08 -14.21
N ILE A 58 -12.61 1.56 -13.18
CA ILE A 58 -11.32 1.06 -12.71
C ILE A 58 -11.55 0.36 -11.37
N ASN A 59 -11.18 -0.92 -11.30
CA ASN A 59 -11.31 -1.74 -10.11
C ASN A 59 -9.95 -1.90 -9.42
N ILE A 60 -9.83 -1.44 -8.19
CA ILE A 60 -8.66 -1.62 -7.33
C ILE A 60 -9.07 -2.58 -6.22
N VAL A 61 -8.30 -3.64 -5.99
CA VAL A 61 -8.54 -4.60 -4.92
C VAL A 61 -7.40 -4.55 -3.92
N CYS A 62 -7.72 -4.28 -2.65
CA CYS A 62 -6.79 -4.34 -1.53
C CYS A 62 -6.99 -5.67 -0.79
N HIS A 63 -6.05 -6.60 -1.04
CA HIS A 63 -6.08 -7.96 -0.50
C HIS A 63 -5.05 -8.12 0.59
N GLY A 64 -5.46 -8.60 1.77
CA GLY A 64 -4.54 -8.66 2.89
C GLY A 64 -5.17 -9.10 4.21
N HIS A 65 -4.56 -8.64 5.27
CA HIS A 65 -4.91 -8.98 6.67
C HIS A 65 -5.65 -7.82 7.38
N SER A 66 -5.46 -7.69 8.70
CA SER A 66 -6.15 -6.70 9.53
C SER A 66 -5.86 -5.24 9.14
N VAL A 67 -4.66 -4.92 8.67
CA VAL A 67 -4.30 -3.53 8.36
C VAL A 67 -5.15 -2.98 7.22
N PRO A 68 -5.19 -3.56 6.00
CA PRO A 68 -6.09 -3.07 4.95
C PRO A 68 -7.58 -3.23 5.31
N ALA A 69 -7.96 -4.16 6.19
CA ALA A 69 -9.33 -4.28 6.69
C ALA A 69 -9.74 -3.11 7.61
N GLY A 70 -8.78 -2.35 8.14
CA GLY A 70 -9.02 -1.20 8.98
C GLY A 70 -9.08 -1.48 10.46
N TYR A 71 -8.46 -2.56 10.94
CA TYR A 71 -8.30 -2.75 12.37
C TYR A 71 -7.35 -1.70 12.94
N PHE A 72 -7.82 -1.01 13.98
CA PHE A 72 -7.07 -0.08 14.79
C PHE A 72 -6.77 -0.72 16.15
N GLU A 73 -7.28 -0.15 17.22
CA GLU A 73 -7.26 -0.76 18.53
C GLU A 73 -8.35 -1.83 18.58
N THR A 74 -7.94 -3.11 18.74
CA THR A 74 -8.87 -4.24 18.73
C THR A 74 -9.86 -4.15 19.91
N PRO A 75 -11.18 -4.28 19.71
CA PRO A 75 -11.84 -4.81 18.49
C PRO A 75 -12.28 -3.77 17.46
N SER A 76 -11.86 -2.52 17.56
CA SER A 76 -12.32 -1.43 16.68
C SER A 76 -11.83 -1.61 15.24
N VAL A 77 -12.76 -1.43 14.28
CA VAL A 77 -12.48 -1.46 12.84
C VAL A 77 -12.93 -0.13 12.22
N ASN A 78 -11.95 0.70 11.86
CA ASN A 78 -12.14 2.03 11.29
C ASN A 78 -11.92 2.01 9.77
N THR A 79 -12.80 1.31 9.06
CA THR A 79 -12.68 1.06 7.62
C THR A 79 -12.46 2.35 6.81
N PHE A 80 -13.14 3.44 7.13
CA PHE A 80 -13.04 4.71 6.41
C PHE A 80 -11.75 5.48 6.68
N GLU A 81 -11.00 5.11 7.70
CA GLU A 81 -9.69 5.68 8.04
C GLU A 81 -8.53 4.76 7.64
N ALA A 82 -8.85 3.58 7.08
CA ALA A 82 -7.85 2.66 6.56
C ALA A 82 -7.32 3.10 5.19
N TYR A 83 -6.08 2.74 4.87
CA TYR A 83 -5.40 3.20 3.66
C TYR A 83 -6.15 2.92 2.35
N PRO A 84 -6.94 1.82 2.18
CA PRO A 84 -7.70 1.62 0.95
C PRO A 84 -8.74 2.71 0.71
N HIS A 85 -9.46 3.13 1.75
CA HIS A 85 -10.44 4.21 1.66
C HIS A 85 -9.79 5.58 1.51
N LEU A 86 -8.70 5.84 2.23
CA LEU A 86 -7.92 7.07 2.08
C LEU A 86 -7.36 7.20 0.66
N LEU A 87 -6.84 6.11 0.08
CA LEU A 87 -6.43 6.08 -1.32
C LEU A 87 -7.61 6.41 -2.26
N HIS A 88 -8.79 5.82 -2.01
CA HIS A 88 -9.99 6.09 -2.82
C HIS A 88 -10.34 7.59 -2.80
N GLN A 89 -10.30 8.22 -1.63
CA GLN A 89 -10.54 9.66 -1.48
C GLN A 89 -9.51 10.48 -2.25
N ILE A 90 -8.21 10.15 -2.14
CA ILE A 90 -7.14 10.82 -2.88
C ILE A 90 -7.37 10.69 -4.40
N LEU A 91 -7.64 9.48 -4.88
CA LEU A 91 -7.90 9.23 -6.30
C LEU A 91 -9.11 10.03 -6.80
N LYS A 92 -10.22 10.06 -6.06
CA LYS A 92 -11.41 10.81 -6.43
C LYS A 92 -11.19 12.33 -6.42
N THR A 93 -10.33 12.83 -5.54
CA THR A 93 -9.95 14.24 -5.51
C THR A 93 -9.16 14.62 -6.78
N HIS A 94 -8.23 13.77 -7.21
CA HIS A 94 -7.38 14.04 -8.37
C HIS A 94 -8.04 13.68 -9.72
N PHE A 95 -8.93 12.67 -9.71
CA PHE A 95 -9.64 12.18 -10.89
C PHE A 95 -11.17 12.27 -10.70
N PRO A 96 -11.74 13.48 -10.64
CA PRO A 96 -13.16 13.68 -10.26
C PRO A 96 -14.16 13.02 -11.22
N PHE A 97 -13.78 12.81 -12.49
CA PHE A 97 -14.60 12.20 -13.51
C PHE A 97 -14.44 10.68 -13.63
N ALA A 98 -13.45 10.11 -12.96
CA ALA A 98 -13.21 8.67 -13.02
C ALA A 98 -14.24 7.88 -12.24
N VAL A 99 -14.64 6.71 -12.77
CA VAL A 99 -15.42 5.71 -12.05
C VAL A 99 -14.43 4.73 -11.41
N ILE A 100 -14.30 4.78 -10.09
CA ILE A 100 -13.31 4.01 -9.33
C ILE A 100 -14.04 3.19 -8.27
N ASN A 101 -13.75 1.90 -8.24
CA ASN A 101 -14.11 1.02 -7.14
C ASN A 101 -12.84 0.61 -6.38
N VAL A 102 -12.88 0.70 -5.07
CA VAL A 102 -11.85 0.14 -4.19
C VAL A 102 -12.50 -0.93 -3.33
N PHE A 103 -12.14 -2.17 -3.61
CA PHE A 103 -12.63 -3.36 -2.90
C PHE A 103 -11.60 -3.77 -1.85
N VAL A 104 -12.07 -4.04 -0.65
CA VAL A 104 -11.26 -4.58 0.43
C VAL A 104 -11.64 -6.04 0.64
N THR A 105 -10.75 -6.95 0.28
CA THR A 105 -10.92 -8.40 0.46
C THR A 105 -10.04 -8.93 1.59
N ALA A 106 -9.67 -8.04 2.52
CA ALA A 106 -8.81 -8.34 3.64
C ALA A 106 -9.57 -8.96 4.81
N ILE A 107 -8.91 -9.91 5.51
CA ILE A 107 -9.47 -10.61 6.69
C ILE A 107 -8.49 -10.50 7.85
N GLY A 108 -8.95 -10.07 9.02
CA GLY A 108 -8.14 -9.94 10.23
C GLY A 108 -7.46 -11.27 10.62
N GLY A 109 -6.17 -11.21 10.98
CA GLY A 109 -5.39 -12.39 11.42
C GLY A 109 -4.92 -13.30 10.28
N GLU A 110 -5.32 -13.05 9.03
CA GLU A 110 -5.02 -13.95 7.91
C GLU A 110 -3.55 -13.87 7.47
N THR A 111 -3.01 -15.01 7.02
CA THR A 111 -1.69 -15.14 6.40
C THR A 111 -1.82 -15.20 4.88
N SER A 112 -0.71 -15.00 4.16
CA SER A 112 -0.67 -15.10 2.69
C SER A 112 -1.12 -16.45 2.16
N GLU A 113 -0.88 -17.56 2.91
CA GLU A 113 -1.37 -18.89 2.49
C GLU A 113 -2.89 -18.96 2.44
N SER A 114 -3.56 -18.41 3.44
CA SER A 114 -5.03 -18.37 3.47
C SER A 114 -5.56 -17.41 2.39
N GLY A 115 -4.93 -16.25 2.22
CA GLY A 115 -5.24 -15.32 1.15
C GLY A 115 -5.10 -15.94 -0.23
N ALA A 116 -4.02 -16.67 -0.48
CA ALA A 116 -3.78 -17.35 -1.76
C ALA A 116 -4.86 -18.40 -2.09
N ARG A 117 -5.38 -19.13 -1.08
CA ARG A 117 -6.45 -20.14 -1.32
C ARG A 117 -7.76 -19.53 -1.81
N ARG A 118 -8.05 -18.30 -1.45
CA ARG A 118 -9.29 -17.59 -1.83
C ARG A 118 -9.10 -16.55 -2.93
N PHE A 119 -7.86 -16.38 -3.43
CA PHE A 119 -7.46 -15.29 -4.32
C PHE A 119 -8.26 -15.27 -5.64
N ASP A 120 -8.48 -16.41 -6.25
CA ASP A 120 -9.26 -16.50 -7.50
C ASP A 120 -10.73 -16.10 -7.27
N ARG A 121 -11.34 -16.63 -6.20
CA ARG A 121 -12.74 -16.36 -5.86
C ARG A 121 -12.99 -14.92 -5.42
N ASP A 122 -12.16 -14.39 -4.52
CA ASP A 122 -12.44 -13.14 -3.82
C ASP A 122 -11.77 -11.92 -4.49
N VAL A 123 -10.72 -12.15 -5.29
CA VAL A 123 -9.96 -11.08 -5.93
C VAL A 123 -10.14 -11.10 -7.44
N LEU A 124 -9.79 -12.20 -8.11
CA LEU A 124 -9.75 -12.23 -9.58
C LEU A 124 -11.15 -12.23 -10.20
N SER A 125 -12.18 -12.71 -9.50
CA SER A 125 -13.59 -12.61 -9.93
C SER A 125 -14.07 -11.17 -10.12
N ILE A 126 -13.47 -10.21 -9.38
CA ILE A 126 -13.78 -8.77 -9.47
C ILE A 126 -13.19 -8.14 -10.75
N LYS A 127 -12.33 -8.86 -11.48
CA LYS A 127 -11.60 -8.36 -12.65
C LYS A 127 -10.82 -7.07 -12.33
N PRO A 128 -9.88 -7.11 -11.36
CA PRO A 128 -9.15 -5.93 -10.92
C PRO A 128 -8.18 -5.40 -11.97
N ASP A 129 -8.12 -4.08 -12.11
CA ASP A 129 -7.05 -3.40 -12.84
C ASP A 129 -5.76 -3.35 -12.01
N VAL A 130 -5.90 -3.09 -10.71
CA VAL A 130 -4.79 -3.01 -9.74
C VAL A 130 -5.12 -3.86 -8.52
N ILE A 131 -4.14 -4.60 -8.04
CA ILE A 131 -4.22 -5.38 -6.79
C ILE A 131 -3.09 -4.96 -5.88
N THR A 132 -3.40 -4.60 -4.63
CA THR A 132 -2.39 -4.55 -3.56
C THR A 132 -2.43 -5.85 -2.78
N ILE A 133 -1.26 -6.40 -2.40
CA ILE A 133 -1.13 -7.61 -1.59
C ILE A 133 -0.37 -7.25 -0.32
N ASP A 134 -0.98 -7.49 0.85
CA ASP A 134 -0.51 -7.04 2.17
C ASP A 134 -0.72 -8.13 3.23
N TYR A 135 0.28 -9.03 3.41
CA TYR A 135 0.22 -10.15 4.37
C TYR A 135 1.44 -10.29 5.27
N ALA A 136 2.55 -9.60 4.94
CA ALA A 136 3.86 -9.91 5.50
C ALA A 136 3.92 -9.81 7.05
N LEU A 137 3.07 -8.98 7.68
CA LEU A 137 3.01 -8.85 9.13
C LEU A 137 2.66 -10.18 9.82
N ASN A 138 1.64 -10.90 9.31
CA ASN A 138 1.17 -12.17 9.86
C ASN A 138 1.98 -13.36 9.35
N ASP A 139 2.66 -13.23 8.23
CA ASP A 139 3.46 -14.30 7.62
C ASP A 139 4.65 -14.73 8.47
N ARG A 140 5.03 -13.95 9.49
CA ARG A 140 5.97 -14.39 10.53
C ARG A 140 5.56 -15.72 11.17
N GLY A 141 4.26 -15.97 11.31
CA GLY A 141 3.72 -17.22 11.88
C GLY A 141 3.86 -18.45 10.98
N ILE A 142 4.03 -18.26 9.66
CA ILE A 142 4.18 -19.37 8.70
C ILE A 142 5.60 -19.51 8.14
N GLY A 143 6.43 -18.49 8.35
CA GLY A 143 7.82 -18.45 7.92
C GLY A 143 8.02 -18.13 6.43
N LEU A 144 9.25 -17.72 6.10
CA LEU A 144 9.61 -17.15 4.79
C LEU A 144 9.32 -18.08 3.60
N ALA A 145 9.58 -19.39 3.74
CA ALA A 145 9.43 -20.32 2.62
C ALA A 145 7.96 -20.48 2.20
N ARG A 146 7.07 -20.66 3.17
CA ARG A 146 5.63 -20.80 2.92
C ARG A 146 5.03 -19.48 2.42
N ALA A 147 5.39 -18.37 3.05
CA ALA A 147 5.01 -17.03 2.61
C ALA A 147 5.43 -16.80 1.15
N LYS A 148 6.70 -17.01 0.80
CA LYS A 148 7.22 -16.86 -0.57
C LYS A 148 6.39 -17.64 -1.60
N LYS A 149 6.02 -18.89 -1.31
CA LYS A 149 5.20 -19.71 -2.18
C LYS A 149 3.83 -19.09 -2.42
N ALA A 150 3.15 -18.66 -1.35
CA ALA A 150 1.83 -18.04 -1.42
C ALA A 150 1.83 -16.72 -2.20
N TRP A 151 2.76 -15.83 -1.88
CA TRP A 151 2.93 -14.57 -2.61
C TRP A 151 3.21 -14.79 -4.10
N THR A 152 4.11 -15.73 -4.43
CA THR A 152 4.41 -16.08 -5.83
C THR A 152 3.16 -16.57 -6.57
N THR A 153 2.34 -17.40 -5.92
CA THR A 153 1.08 -17.90 -6.50
C THR A 153 0.13 -16.75 -6.84
N MET A 154 -0.09 -15.83 -5.90
CA MET A 154 -0.98 -14.68 -6.11
C MET A 154 -0.46 -13.74 -7.21
N ILE A 155 0.85 -13.43 -7.20
CA ILE A 155 1.47 -12.58 -8.22
C ILE A 155 1.30 -13.19 -9.62
N ALA A 156 1.60 -14.49 -9.76
CA ALA A 156 1.50 -15.19 -11.05
C ALA A 156 0.04 -15.21 -11.56
N ALA A 157 -0.92 -15.49 -10.68
CA ALA A 157 -2.34 -15.51 -11.02
C ALA A 157 -2.85 -14.13 -11.45
N ALA A 158 -2.48 -13.07 -10.73
CA ALA A 158 -2.83 -11.69 -11.09
C ALA A 158 -2.25 -11.28 -12.44
N LYS A 159 -0.95 -11.52 -12.66
CA LYS A 159 -0.28 -11.21 -13.95
C LYS A 159 -0.90 -11.96 -15.12
N LYS A 160 -1.27 -13.24 -14.94
CA LYS A 160 -1.96 -14.03 -15.96
C LYS A 160 -3.31 -13.42 -16.38
N ARG A 161 -3.98 -12.70 -15.48
CA ARG A 161 -5.25 -11.98 -15.74
C ARG A 161 -5.05 -10.56 -16.27
N GLY A 162 -3.79 -10.10 -16.42
CA GLY A 162 -3.47 -8.75 -16.89
C GLY A 162 -3.57 -7.67 -15.80
N SER A 163 -3.81 -8.05 -14.54
CA SER A 163 -3.87 -7.10 -13.43
C SER A 163 -2.47 -6.58 -13.08
N LYS A 164 -2.37 -5.30 -12.77
CA LYS A 164 -1.17 -4.71 -12.18
C LYS A 164 -1.11 -5.05 -10.70
N VAL A 165 0.05 -5.40 -10.20
CA VAL A 165 0.25 -5.81 -8.80
C VAL A 165 1.16 -4.82 -8.10
N ILE A 166 0.78 -4.39 -6.90
CA ILE A 166 1.63 -3.61 -5.98
C ILE A 166 1.78 -4.42 -4.71
N LEU A 167 3.00 -4.85 -4.41
CA LEU A 167 3.30 -5.55 -3.17
C LEU A 167 3.49 -4.54 -2.04
N MET A 168 3.00 -4.89 -0.85
CA MET A 168 3.14 -4.08 0.34
C MET A 168 4.12 -4.77 1.29
N THR A 169 5.20 -4.10 1.69
CA THR A 169 5.96 -4.57 2.85
C THR A 169 5.13 -4.37 4.12
N PRO A 170 5.40 -5.09 5.22
CA PRO A 170 4.59 -4.95 6.42
C PRO A 170 4.63 -3.52 6.96
N THR A 171 3.58 -3.11 7.66
CA THR A 171 3.65 -1.95 8.55
C THR A 171 4.51 -2.25 9.76
N ALA A 172 4.70 -1.26 10.62
CA ALA A 172 5.46 -1.45 11.84
C ALA A 172 4.78 -2.44 12.82
N ASP A 173 5.62 -3.04 13.65
CA ASP A 173 5.26 -3.68 14.90
C ASP A 173 6.15 -3.08 15.98
N LYS A 174 5.59 -2.56 17.08
CA LYS A 174 6.35 -1.91 18.16
C LYS A 174 7.37 -2.84 18.85
N ARG A 175 7.27 -4.16 18.59
CA ARG A 175 8.20 -5.19 19.10
C ARG A 175 9.34 -5.47 18.13
N ALA A 176 9.28 -4.97 16.89
CA ALA A 176 10.28 -5.20 15.86
C ALA A 176 11.40 -4.15 15.97
N ASP A 177 12.61 -4.58 15.68
CA ASP A 177 13.79 -3.72 15.60
C ASP A 177 14.12 -3.40 14.13
N PHE A 178 13.85 -2.15 13.72
CA PHE A 178 14.10 -1.69 12.36
C PHE A 178 15.59 -1.73 11.95
N GLU A 179 16.51 -1.64 12.93
CA GLU A 179 17.94 -1.62 12.68
C GLU A 179 18.55 -3.03 12.62
N ASN A 180 17.84 -4.04 13.16
CA ASN A 180 18.27 -5.42 13.12
C ASN A 180 17.90 -6.09 11.78
N PRO A 181 18.87 -6.38 10.90
CA PRO A 181 18.60 -7.03 9.61
C PRO A 181 18.01 -8.46 9.77
N ASN A 182 18.21 -9.08 10.93
CA ASN A 182 17.71 -10.43 11.24
C ASN A 182 16.37 -10.42 11.98
N ASP A 183 15.80 -9.24 12.26
CA ASP A 183 14.45 -9.19 12.81
C ASP A 183 13.46 -9.90 11.87
N PRO A 184 12.58 -10.77 12.38
CA PRO A 184 11.66 -11.54 11.54
C PRO A 184 10.80 -10.66 10.62
N LEU A 185 10.39 -9.47 11.09
CA LEU A 185 9.59 -8.55 10.27
C LEU A 185 10.42 -7.93 9.15
N ASN A 186 11.70 -7.58 9.43
CA ASN A 186 12.63 -7.08 8.43
C ASN A 186 12.95 -8.14 7.36
N LEU A 187 13.13 -9.41 7.76
CA LEU A 187 13.33 -10.51 6.81
C LEU A 187 12.12 -10.69 5.88
N HIS A 188 10.90 -10.58 6.40
CA HIS A 188 9.69 -10.60 5.56
C HIS A 188 9.60 -9.37 4.65
N ALA A 189 9.94 -8.18 5.14
CA ALA A 189 9.99 -6.97 4.31
C ALA A 189 10.99 -7.13 3.15
N GLU A 190 12.19 -7.67 3.42
CA GLU A 190 13.21 -7.91 2.39
C GLU A 190 12.73 -8.96 1.37
N GLN A 191 12.06 -10.03 1.83
CA GLN A 191 11.47 -11.01 0.92
C GLN A 191 10.48 -10.37 -0.07
N ILE A 192 9.64 -9.45 0.40
CA ILE A 192 8.69 -8.73 -0.46
C ILE A 192 9.41 -7.83 -1.45
N ARG A 193 10.47 -7.12 -1.03
CA ARG A 193 11.32 -6.31 -1.94
C ARG A 193 11.93 -7.17 -3.06
N GLN A 194 12.43 -8.35 -2.70
CA GLN A 194 13.00 -9.31 -3.66
C GLN A 194 11.93 -9.85 -4.63
N LEU A 195 10.73 -10.15 -4.14
CA LEU A 195 9.62 -10.56 -5.00
C LEU A 195 9.20 -9.45 -5.96
N ALA A 196 9.11 -8.20 -5.50
CA ALA A 196 8.79 -7.07 -6.36
C ALA A 196 9.80 -6.90 -7.50
N LYS A 197 11.10 -7.03 -7.19
CA LYS A 197 12.18 -7.02 -8.20
C LYS A 197 12.04 -8.18 -9.16
N LYS A 198 11.96 -9.42 -8.66
CA LYS A 198 11.90 -10.64 -9.46
C LYS A 198 10.75 -10.63 -10.45
N TYR A 199 9.57 -10.18 -10.03
CA TYR A 199 8.36 -10.18 -10.86
C TYR A 199 8.12 -8.87 -11.60
N GLN A 200 8.99 -7.86 -11.39
CA GLN A 200 8.87 -6.52 -11.98
C GLN A 200 7.49 -5.89 -11.73
N VAL A 201 7.04 -5.95 -10.47
CA VAL A 201 5.77 -5.40 -10.02
C VAL A 201 6.00 -4.20 -9.09
N GLY A 202 4.94 -3.44 -8.81
CA GLY A 202 4.99 -2.30 -7.91
C GLY A 202 5.32 -2.71 -6.47
N LEU A 203 5.87 -1.77 -5.72
CA LEU A 203 6.21 -1.93 -4.31
C LEU A 203 5.83 -0.66 -3.53
N VAL A 204 5.08 -0.82 -2.47
CA VAL A 204 4.96 0.18 -1.40
C VAL A 204 5.73 -0.35 -0.20
N ASP A 205 6.84 0.33 0.12
CA ASP A 205 7.73 -0.07 1.21
C ASP A 205 7.30 0.58 2.53
N SER A 206 6.15 0.14 3.04
CA SER A 206 5.58 0.63 4.30
C SER A 206 6.58 0.47 5.46
N TYR A 207 7.29 -0.65 5.53
CA TYR A 207 8.29 -0.90 6.57
C TYR A 207 9.38 0.16 6.60
N ALA A 208 9.92 0.50 5.42
CA ALA A 208 10.91 1.57 5.31
C ALA A 208 10.31 2.95 5.64
N CYS A 209 9.06 3.21 5.27
CA CYS A 209 8.41 4.50 5.59
C CYS A 209 8.27 4.71 7.09
N PHE A 210 7.82 3.69 7.84
CA PHE A 210 7.72 3.75 9.30
C PHE A 210 9.12 3.87 9.95
N GLY A 211 10.09 3.06 9.49
CA GLY A 211 11.46 3.14 9.98
C GLY A 211 12.11 4.50 9.73
N ASN A 212 11.92 5.09 8.55
CA ASN A 212 12.43 6.42 8.23
C ASN A 212 11.76 7.51 9.07
N TYR A 213 10.45 7.39 9.36
CA TYR A 213 9.78 8.33 10.26
C TYR A 213 10.45 8.36 11.63
N VAL A 214 10.74 7.18 12.21
CA VAL A 214 11.44 7.07 13.50
C VAL A 214 12.87 7.59 13.40
N LYS A 215 13.62 7.22 12.36
CA LYS A 215 15.00 7.67 12.14
C LYS A 215 15.11 9.19 12.00
N ASN A 216 14.08 9.84 11.50
CA ASN A 216 13.99 11.30 11.39
C ASN A 216 13.46 11.98 12.66
N GLY A 217 13.43 11.29 13.80
CA GLY A 217 13.07 11.84 15.11
C GLY A 217 11.58 11.77 15.48
N GLY A 218 10.76 11.09 14.67
CA GLY A 218 9.38 10.79 15.03
C GLY A 218 9.27 9.63 16.02
N HIS A 219 8.18 9.55 16.76
CA HIS A 219 7.89 8.43 17.63
C HIS A 219 6.95 7.44 16.93
N LEU A 220 7.24 6.15 17.03
CA LEU A 220 6.40 5.14 16.39
C LEU A 220 4.95 5.18 16.89
N ASP A 221 4.72 5.58 18.13
CA ASP A 221 3.40 5.78 18.73
C ASP A 221 2.55 6.82 17.99
N ASP A 222 3.16 7.77 17.30
CA ASP A 222 2.44 8.76 16.48
C ASP A 222 1.71 8.13 15.29
N LEU A 223 2.16 6.94 14.86
CA LEU A 223 1.65 6.23 13.68
C LEU A 223 0.86 4.97 14.03
N MET A 224 0.84 4.55 15.29
CA MET A 224 0.26 3.28 15.72
C MET A 224 -0.90 3.48 16.68
N SER A 225 -1.99 2.73 16.47
CA SER A 225 -3.13 2.65 17.39
C SER A 225 -2.91 1.61 18.48
N GLN A 226 -2.20 0.54 18.15
CA GLN A 226 -1.77 -0.50 19.09
C GLN A 226 -0.42 -1.07 18.62
N VAL A 227 0.00 -2.20 19.19
CA VAL A 227 1.34 -2.78 18.99
C VAL A 227 1.68 -3.06 17.52
N ASN A 228 0.69 -3.46 16.69
CA ASN A 228 0.90 -3.89 15.30
C ASN A 228 -0.18 -3.40 14.32
N HIS A 229 -1.01 -2.47 14.73
CA HIS A 229 -1.96 -1.81 13.84
C HIS A 229 -1.67 -0.31 13.77
N PRO A 230 -1.58 0.27 12.58
CA PRO A 230 -1.47 1.71 12.40
C PRO A 230 -2.72 2.44 12.91
N ASN A 231 -2.54 3.68 13.35
CA ASN A 231 -3.63 4.63 13.51
C ASN A 231 -3.90 5.35 12.16
N ARG A 232 -4.84 6.29 12.14
CA ARG A 232 -5.17 7.07 10.95
C ARG A 232 -3.93 7.68 10.28
N ARG A 233 -3.02 8.28 11.06
CA ARG A 233 -1.81 8.92 10.52
C ARG A 233 -0.87 7.90 9.85
N GLY A 234 -0.73 6.70 10.44
CA GLY A 234 0.01 5.60 9.81
C GLY A 234 -0.64 5.14 8.51
N HIS A 235 -1.97 5.05 8.46
CA HIS A 235 -2.70 4.74 7.23
C HIS A 235 -2.60 5.84 6.17
N GLU A 236 -2.59 7.12 6.55
CA GLU A 236 -2.35 8.25 5.64
C GLU A 236 -0.98 8.15 4.97
N LEU A 237 0.07 7.79 5.73
CA LEU A 237 1.41 7.57 5.19
C LEU A 237 1.40 6.48 4.10
N ILE A 238 0.74 5.35 4.35
CA ILE A 238 0.63 4.25 3.37
C ILE A 238 -0.17 4.68 2.14
N ALA A 239 -1.29 5.36 2.33
CA ALA A 239 -2.14 5.83 1.23
C ALA A 239 -1.41 6.83 0.33
N GLN A 240 -0.58 7.71 0.90
CA GLN A 240 0.24 8.65 0.12
C GLN A 240 1.30 7.92 -0.71
N GLU A 241 1.97 6.90 -0.17
CA GLU A 241 2.94 6.10 -0.94
C GLU A 241 2.26 5.31 -2.07
N LEU A 242 1.06 4.77 -1.83
CA LEU A 242 0.25 4.14 -2.89
C LEU A 242 -0.16 5.14 -3.97
N TRP A 243 -0.58 6.34 -3.59
CA TRP A 243 -0.97 7.40 -4.53
C TRP A 243 0.13 7.73 -5.53
N LEU A 244 1.41 7.67 -5.11
CA LEU A 244 2.53 7.97 -5.99
C LEU A 244 2.62 7.04 -7.22
N TRP A 245 1.96 5.90 -7.22
CA TRP A 245 1.88 4.98 -8.37
C TRP A 245 0.88 5.42 -9.43
N PHE A 246 -0.08 6.27 -9.07
CA PHE A 246 -1.16 6.73 -9.96
C PHE A 246 -0.93 8.12 -10.55
N LYS A 247 0.17 8.78 -10.18
CA LYS A 247 0.57 10.10 -10.71
C LYS A 247 0.98 10.06 -12.16
#